data_52b9f02695510770ae88f3f7ff6d2345
#
_entry.id   52b9f02695510770ae88f3f7ff6d2345
#
_cell.length_a   1.000
_cell.length_b   1.000
_cell.length_c   1.000
_cell.angle_alpha   90.00
_cell.angle_beta   90.00
_cell.angle_gamma   90.00
#
_symmetry.space_group_name_H-M   'P 1'
#
loop_
_entity.id
_entity.type
_entity.pdbx_description
1 polymer ?
#
loop_
_entity_poly.entity_id
_entity_poly.type
_entity_poly.pdbx_seq_one_letter_code
_entity_poly.pdbx_strand_id
1 'polypeptide(L)'
;STVYSQAIEEHKLAVVGDPEGNEDLNKLEVTPGKDLSFYLDVEVMPEFTLPSLEGIEVFKPLIEPTKEQVDEQVSRLAINEGSLENQDKASPGDYCIGHGIMKDTAGKTLVDINGAVIQIPPTDKQGKGAILGVLVDDFAKQAGLPVAGDTVTVKTKGPENHENEDIRGKDLVIEFKVARVERIIAMPAQALVKKYGFESEQALRDNVQMRLSQRALVEQRVAMQQQVAKYLTDKVEMTLPERLTARQSERNLSRARMDLMYRGLDETQIEERMAQLRRASGEQAGRDLKLTFILSKAADDMKLGVTQEEVMGRVHQIAMERNIRADDLFKQLAQRGQIAYLAQQIREHKALDQILSKAKVTEMGLEEFNKKFSEKA
;
A
#
# COMPACT_ATOMS: atom_id res chain seq x y z
N SER A 1 -6.89 -7.69 -39.05
CA SER A 1 -7.37 -6.60 -38.15
C SER A 1 -8.60 -5.90 -38.71
N THR A 2 -8.71 -5.66 -40.01
CA THR A 2 -9.83 -4.91 -40.64
C THR A 2 -11.19 -5.62 -40.47
N VAL A 3 -11.26 -6.95 -40.73
CA VAL A 3 -12.48 -7.76 -40.62
C VAL A 3 -12.99 -7.81 -39.17
N TYR A 4 -12.11 -7.92 -38.19
CA TYR A 4 -12.45 -7.90 -36.77
C TYR A 4 -13.07 -6.55 -36.37
N SER A 5 -12.45 -5.44 -36.78
CA SER A 5 -12.98 -4.10 -36.49
C SER A 5 -14.34 -3.86 -37.12
N GLN A 6 -14.54 -4.32 -38.37
CA GLN A 6 -15.81 -4.25 -39.07
C GLN A 6 -16.91 -5.06 -38.36
N ALA A 7 -16.60 -6.28 -37.91
CA ALA A 7 -17.57 -7.12 -37.18
C ALA A 7 -18.00 -6.48 -35.85
N ILE A 8 -17.06 -5.89 -35.10
CA ILE A 8 -17.38 -5.18 -33.84
C ILE A 8 -18.28 -3.98 -34.11
N GLU A 9 -17.99 -3.20 -35.15
CA GLU A 9 -18.77 -2.00 -35.51
C GLU A 9 -20.17 -2.37 -36.02
N GLU A 10 -20.25 -3.39 -36.89
CA GLU A 10 -21.53 -3.86 -37.45
C GLU A 10 -22.47 -4.41 -36.36
N HIS A 11 -21.91 -5.18 -35.42
CA HIS A 11 -22.67 -5.77 -34.30
C HIS A 11 -22.71 -4.86 -33.06
N LYS A 12 -22.13 -3.66 -33.11
CA LYS A 12 -22.06 -2.69 -31.99
C LYS A 12 -21.59 -3.33 -30.67
N LEU A 13 -20.60 -4.21 -30.74
CA LEU A 13 -20.10 -4.91 -29.58
C LEU A 13 -19.16 -4.00 -28.76
N ALA A 14 -19.46 -3.81 -27.49
CA ALA A 14 -18.56 -3.16 -26.54
C ALA A 14 -17.55 -4.18 -26.02
N VAL A 15 -16.53 -4.47 -26.81
CA VAL A 15 -15.50 -5.46 -26.48
C VAL A 15 -14.61 -4.95 -25.36
N VAL A 16 -14.35 -5.83 -24.36
CA VAL A 16 -13.44 -5.60 -23.25
C VAL A 16 -12.34 -6.67 -23.26
N GLY A 17 -11.09 -6.22 -23.04
CA GLY A 17 -9.94 -7.12 -23.12
C GLY A 17 -9.51 -7.42 -24.57
N ASP A 18 -8.59 -8.37 -24.69
CA ASP A 18 -8.03 -8.78 -25.98
C ASP A 18 -8.80 -9.97 -26.54
N PRO A 19 -9.05 -10.02 -27.88
CA PRO A 19 -9.68 -11.18 -28.50
C PRO A 19 -8.74 -12.40 -28.43
N GLU A 20 -9.32 -13.57 -28.21
CA GLU A 20 -8.59 -14.84 -28.26
C GLU A 20 -9.02 -15.67 -29.48
N GLY A 21 -8.05 -16.13 -30.26
CA GLY A 21 -8.30 -17.07 -31.33
C GLY A 21 -8.36 -18.50 -30.79
N ASN A 22 -9.29 -19.31 -31.27
CA ASN A 22 -9.38 -20.72 -30.93
C ASN A 22 -8.34 -21.59 -31.66
N GLU A 23 -7.64 -21.03 -32.65
CA GLU A 23 -6.56 -21.66 -33.39
C GLU A 23 -5.35 -20.71 -33.42
N ASP A 24 -4.17 -21.30 -33.67
CA ASP A 24 -2.95 -20.51 -33.87
C ASP A 24 -3.06 -19.70 -35.17
N LEU A 25 -3.49 -18.44 -35.04
CA LEU A 25 -3.70 -17.52 -36.17
C LEU A 25 -2.44 -17.39 -37.06
N ASN A 26 -1.27 -17.71 -36.53
CA ASN A 26 -0.02 -17.70 -37.27
C ASN A 26 0.13 -18.91 -38.23
N LYS A 27 -0.71 -19.94 -38.07
CA LYS A 27 -0.76 -21.13 -38.95
C LYS A 27 -1.80 -21.02 -40.03
N LEU A 28 -2.57 -19.94 -40.08
CA LEU A 28 -3.57 -19.74 -41.11
C LEU A 28 -2.87 -19.35 -42.44
N GLU A 29 -2.97 -20.25 -43.42
CA GLU A 29 -2.47 -19.97 -44.78
C GLU A 29 -3.58 -19.31 -45.63
N VAL A 30 -3.33 -18.11 -46.07
CA VAL A 30 -4.21 -17.40 -47.02
C VAL A 30 -3.92 -17.94 -48.42
N THR A 31 -4.82 -18.76 -48.94
CA THR A 31 -4.72 -19.29 -50.32
C THR A 31 -5.61 -18.47 -51.25
N PRO A 32 -5.09 -17.89 -52.33
CA PRO A 32 -5.90 -17.14 -53.31
C PRO A 32 -7.07 -17.99 -53.83
N GLY A 33 -8.28 -17.44 -53.79
CA GLY A 33 -9.49 -18.09 -54.28
C GLY A 33 -10.13 -19.10 -53.35
N LYS A 34 -9.65 -19.20 -52.12
CA LYS A 34 -10.33 -19.96 -51.04
C LYS A 34 -10.81 -19.05 -49.93
N ASP A 35 -12.00 -19.34 -49.39
CA ASP A 35 -12.49 -18.63 -48.22
C ASP A 35 -11.67 -18.98 -46.98
N LEU A 36 -11.34 -17.99 -46.20
CA LEU A 36 -10.67 -18.15 -44.90
C LEU A 36 -11.72 -18.01 -43.80
N SER A 37 -11.89 -19.07 -43.00
CA SER A 37 -12.76 -19.07 -41.84
C SER A 37 -11.92 -19.19 -40.57
N PHE A 38 -12.17 -18.32 -39.59
CA PHE A 38 -11.55 -18.37 -38.27
C PHE A 38 -12.54 -17.88 -37.22
N TYR A 39 -12.27 -18.22 -35.97
CA TYR A 39 -13.11 -17.82 -34.83
C TYR A 39 -12.27 -16.99 -33.88
N LEU A 40 -12.88 -15.94 -33.35
CA LEU A 40 -12.34 -15.11 -32.28
C LEU A 40 -13.35 -15.03 -31.15
N ASP A 41 -12.92 -15.42 -29.97
CA ASP A 41 -13.67 -15.24 -28.75
C ASP A 41 -13.40 -13.85 -28.18
N VAL A 42 -14.45 -13.09 -27.97
CA VAL A 42 -14.37 -11.76 -27.38
C VAL A 42 -15.22 -11.66 -26.13
N GLU A 43 -14.69 -11.04 -25.10
CA GLU A 43 -15.47 -10.64 -23.95
C GLU A 43 -16.10 -9.28 -24.21
N VAL A 44 -17.36 -9.13 -23.86
CA VAL A 44 -18.10 -7.88 -24.03
C VAL A 44 -18.44 -7.25 -22.70
N MET A 45 -18.64 -5.93 -22.68
CA MET A 45 -19.12 -5.25 -21.49
C MET A 45 -20.44 -5.85 -21.03
N PRO A 46 -20.58 -6.21 -19.75
CA PRO A 46 -21.82 -6.79 -19.24
C PRO A 46 -22.98 -5.79 -19.33
N GLU A 47 -24.15 -6.30 -19.61
CA GLU A 47 -25.39 -5.51 -19.54
C GLU A 47 -25.89 -5.45 -18.11
N PHE A 48 -26.17 -4.25 -17.63
CA PHE A 48 -26.73 -4.01 -16.29
C PHE A 48 -27.44 -2.65 -16.23
N THR A 49 -28.28 -2.50 -15.23
CA THR A 49 -29.00 -1.25 -14.97
C THR A 49 -28.38 -0.55 -13.77
N LEU A 50 -28.11 0.75 -13.90
CA LEU A 50 -27.63 1.54 -12.78
C LEU A 50 -28.72 1.73 -11.73
N PRO A 51 -28.41 1.62 -10.44
CA PRO A 51 -29.33 2.02 -9.38
C PRO A 51 -29.45 3.55 -9.33
N SER A 52 -30.31 4.07 -8.43
CA SER A 52 -30.32 5.52 -8.18
C SER A 52 -28.93 5.99 -7.72
N LEU A 53 -28.41 7.00 -8.40
CA LEU A 53 -27.13 7.65 -8.12
C LEU A 53 -27.29 8.89 -7.22
N GLU A 54 -28.52 9.20 -6.80
CA GLU A 54 -28.84 10.36 -5.96
C GLU A 54 -29.43 9.91 -4.63
N GLY A 55 -29.15 10.67 -3.57
CA GLY A 55 -29.70 10.42 -2.24
C GLY A 55 -29.14 9.17 -1.54
N ILE A 56 -28.01 8.64 -1.97
CA ILE A 56 -27.32 7.52 -1.32
C ILE A 56 -26.96 7.94 0.10
N GLU A 57 -27.36 7.16 1.10
CA GLU A 57 -26.98 7.43 2.49
C GLU A 57 -25.52 7.12 2.72
N VAL A 58 -24.76 8.12 3.19
CA VAL A 58 -23.33 8.04 3.45
C VAL A 58 -23.02 8.63 4.82
N PHE A 59 -22.19 7.96 5.58
CA PHE A 59 -21.74 8.44 6.89
C PHE A 59 -20.32 9.02 6.77
N LYS A 60 -20.17 10.26 7.22
CA LYS A 60 -18.89 10.96 7.27
C LYS A 60 -18.30 10.79 8.66
N PRO A 61 -17.17 10.04 8.82
CA PRO A 61 -16.53 9.96 10.13
C PRO A 61 -15.98 11.32 10.55
N LEU A 62 -16.25 11.74 11.77
CA LEU A 62 -15.65 12.94 12.33
C LEU A 62 -14.23 12.62 12.80
N ILE A 63 -13.25 13.04 12.01
CA ILE A 63 -11.83 12.86 12.29
C ILE A 63 -11.25 14.26 12.54
N GLU A 64 -11.06 14.58 13.80
CA GLU A 64 -10.44 15.84 14.23
C GLU A 64 -9.08 15.53 14.86
N PRO A 65 -7.98 16.18 14.41
CA PRO A 65 -6.70 16.00 15.06
C PRO A 65 -6.72 16.47 16.50
N THR A 66 -6.38 15.60 17.43
CA THR A 66 -6.28 15.96 18.84
C THR A 66 -4.96 16.67 19.14
N LYS A 67 -4.91 17.37 20.25
CA LYS A 67 -3.68 18.05 20.70
C LYS A 67 -2.56 17.04 20.93
N GLU A 68 -2.90 15.88 21.48
CA GLU A 68 -1.95 14.77 21.71
C GLU A 68 -1.33 14.27 20.39
N GLN A 69 -2.14 14.16 19.32
CA GLN A 69 -1.63 13.77 17.99
C GLN A 69 -0.69 14.83 17.41
N VAL A 70 -0.98 16.11 17.63
CA VAL A 70 -0.07 17.21 17.22
C VAL A 70 1.24 17.11 18.00
N ASP A 71 1.17 16.93 19.31
CA ASP A 71 2.34 16.78 20.18
C ASP A 71 3.20 15.58 19.79
N GLU A 72 2.56 14.46 19.48
CA GLU A 72 3.24 13.25 19.01
C GLU A 72 3.95 13.49 17.66
N GLN A 73 3.31 14.18 16.71
CA GLN A 73 3.94 14.47 15.41
C GLN A 73 5.11 15.44 15.54
N VAL A 74 4.98 16.46 16.39
CA VAL A 74 6.11 17.36 16.69
C VAL A 74 7.26 16.61 17.35
N SER A 75 6.97 15.71 18.28
CA SER A 75 7.98 14.86 18.93
C SER A 75 8.67 13.93 17.94
N ARG A 76 7.92 13.31 17.02
CA ARG A 76 8.50 12.50 15.93
C ARG A 76 9.40 13.32 15.02
N LEU A 77 9.01 14.54 14.65
CA LEU A 77 9.87 15.43 13.89
C LEU A 77 11.15 15.76 14.66
N ALA A 78 11.04 16.04 15.94
CA ALA A 78 12.18 16.33 16.80
C ALA A 78 13.17 15.15 16.87
N ILE A 79 12.67 13.93 16.98
CA ILE A 79 13.47 12.69 16.99
C ILE A 79 14.13 12.46 15.62
N ASN A 80 13.37 12.60 14.52
CA ASN A 80 13.90 12.40 13.18
C ASN A 80 15.00 13.39 12.78
N GLU A 81 14.93 14.60 13.33
CA GLU A 81 15.90 15.68 13.10
C GLU A 81 16.98 15.72 14.22
N GLY A 82 16.91 14.78 15.14
CA GLY A 82 17.83 14.67 16.26
C GLY A 82 19.24 14.23 15.87
N SER A 83 20.14 14.30 16.82
CA SER A 83 21.50 13.81 16.71
C SER A 83 21.74 12.57 17.56
N LEU A 84 22.65 11.72 17.11
CA LEU A 84 23.14 10.59 17.91
C LEU A 84 24.25 11.10 18.83
N GLU A 85 24.12 10.83 20.13
CA GLU A 85 25.12 11.16 21.13
C GLU A 85 25.55 9.92 21.90
N ASN A 86 26.86 9.80 22.14
CA ASN A 86 27.40 8.72 22.93
C ASN A 86 26.92 8.80 24.38
N GLN A 87 26.60 7.66 24.95
CA GLN A 87 26.19 7.52 26.35
C GLN A 87 27.12 6.53 27.06
N ASP A 88 27.40 6.79 28.34
CA ASP A 88 28.19 5.88 29.15
C ASP A 88 27.45 4.56 29.46
N LYS A 89 26.14 4.65 29.62
CA LYS A 89 25.26 3.53 29.92
C LYS A 89 23.97 3.61 29.11
N ALA A 90 23.53 2.44 28.65
CA ALA A 90 22.26 2.33 27.94
C ALA A 90 21.05 2.62 28.85
N SER A 91 20.03 3.20 28.23
CA SER A 91 18.67 3.39 28.77
C SER A 91 17.66 2.80 27.79
N PRO A 92 16.42 2.55 28.23
CA PRO A 92 15.35 2.12 27.29
C PRO A 92 15.21 3.08 26.12
N GLY A 93 15.24 2.54 24.89
CA GLY A 93 15.20 3.31 23.65
C GLY A 93 16.57 3.59 23.02
N ASP A 94 17.67 3.44 23.74
CA ASP A 94 19.03 3.67 23.23
C ASP A 94 19.48 2.57 22.25
N TYR A 95 20.46 2.89 21.45
CA TYR A 95 21.09 2.00 20.48
C TYR A 95 22.47 1.56 20.98
N CYS A 96 22.72 0.26 20.90
CA CYS A 96 24.05 -0.28 21.16
C CYS A 96 24.64 -0.72 19.82
N ILE A 97 25.82 -0.22 19.49
CA ILE A 97 26.59 -0.59 18.32
C ILE A 97 27.74 -1.49 18.77
N GLY A 98 27.95 -2.59 18.06
CA GLY A 98 28.96 -3.53 18.48
C GLY A 98 29.15 -4.70 17.53
N HIS A 99 29.70 -5.78 18.07
CA HIS A 99 29.93 -7.02 17.34
C HIS A 99 28.97 -8.09 17.80
N GLY A 100 28.14 -8.58 16.88
CA GLY A 100 27.12 -9.60 17.14
C GLY A 100 27.48 -10.94 16.51
N ILE A 101 27.47 -12.00 17.32
CA ILE A 101 27.71 -13.38 16.89
C ILE A 101 26.52 -14.24 17.30
N MET A 102 25.92 -14.92 16.34
CA MET A 102 24.85 -15.89 16.59
C MET A 102 25.40 -17.30 16.41
N LYS A 103 25.15 -18.17 17.37
CA LYS A 103 25.56 -19.56 17.38
C LYS A 103 24.38 -20.49 17.61
N ASP A 104 24.46 -21.71 17.11
CA ASP A 104 23.59 -22.78 17.56
C ASP A 104 24.00 -23.34 18.93
N THR A 105 23.22 -24.26 19.47
CA THR A 105 23.52 -24.90 20.75
C THR A 105 24.76 -25.79 20.71
N ALA A 106 25.26 -26.18 19.55
CA ALA A 106 26.50 -26.93 19.35
C ALA A 106 27.73 -26.02 19.26
N GLY A 107 27.55 -24.68 19.28
CA GLY A 107 28.59 -23.69 19.18
C GLY A 107 29.04 -23.33 17.76
N LYS A 108 28.32 -23.81 16.73
CA LYS A 108 28.58 -23.42 15.35
C LYS A 108 28.12 -21.98 15.13
N THR A 109 29.00 -21.14 14.62
CA THR A 109 28.69 -19.76 14.26
C THR A 109 27.79 -19.74 13.00
N LEU A 110 26.63 -19.12 13.11
CA LEU A 110 25.65 -18.96 12.06
C LEU A 110 25.68 -17.55 11.45
N VAL A 111 25.89 -16.54 12.30
CA VAL A 111 25.97 -15.12 11.90
C VAL A 111 27.12 -14.49 12.68
N ASP A 112 27.89 -13.66 11.99
CA ASP A 112 29.00 -12.88 12.57
C ASP A 112 29.00 -11.50 11.88
N ILE A 113 28.59 -10.46 12.62
CA ILE A 113 28.43 -9.10 12.08
C ILE A 113 29.15 -8.11 12.97
N ASN A 114 30.16 -7.46 12.38
CA ASN A 114 30.82 -6.32 13.00
C ASN A 114 30.06 -5.03 12.66
N GLY A 115 29.89 -4.15 13.64
CA GLY A 115 29.09 -2.93 13.48
C GLY A 115 27.58 -3.18 13.52
N ALA A 116 27.14 -4.32 14.05
CA ALA A 116 25.74 -4.59 14.26
C ALA A 116 25.13 -3.57 15.24
N VAL A 117 23.85 -3.27 15.04
CA VAL A 117 23.07 -2.33 15.86
C VAL A 117 21.92 -3.06 16.52
N ILE A 118 21.78 -2.89 17.82
CA ILE A 118 20.61 -3.34 18.58
C ILE A 118 19.99 -2.15 19.31
N GLN A 119 18.68 -2.14 19.45
CA GLN A 119 17.96 -1.15 20.25
C GLN A 119 17.54 -1.78 21.57
N ILE A 120 17.89 -1.15 22.68
CA ILE A 120 17.31 -1.51 23.98
C ILE A 120 15.83 -1.13 23.94
N PRO A 121 14.93 -2.09 24.17
CA PRO A 121 13.49 -1.83 24.01
C PRO A 121 13.02 -0.62 24.82
N PRO A 122 12.28 0.31 24.19
CA PRO A 122 11.56 1.34 24.92
C PRO A 122 10.55 0.72 25.88
N THR A 123 10.18 1.43 26.93
CA THR A 123 9.30 0.93 28.00
C THR A 123 7.89 0.54 27.54
N ASP A 124 7.40 1.13 26.46
CA ASP A 124 6.11 0.87 25.84
C ASP A 124 6.04 -0.47 25.05
N LYS A 125 7.19 -1.04 24.68
CA LYS A 125 7.27 -2.32 23.94
C LYS A 125 7.25 -3.58 24.81
N GLN A 126 6.89 -3.47 26.07
CA GLN A 126 6.78 -4.61 27.01
C GLN A 126 8.02 -5.52 27.05
N GLY A 127 9.20 -4.96 26.83
CA GLY A 127 10.47 -5.69 26.85
C GLY A 127 10.81 -6.46 25.58
N LYS A 128 9.97 -6.43 24.56
CA LYS A 128 10.23 -7.07 23.27
C LYS A 128 11.23 -6.28 22.44
N GLY A 129 12.17 -6.97 21.83
CA GLY A 129 13.19 -6.36 20.97
C GLY A 129 13.69 -7.31 19.89
N ALA A 130 14.63 -6.83 19.09
CA ALA A 130 15.25 -7.63 18.03
C ALA A 130 16.77 -7.59 18.18
N ILE A 131 17.41 -8.72 17.89
CA ILE A 131 18.87 -8.86 17.85
C ILE A 131 19.25 -9.72 16.64
N LEU A 132 20.15 -9.21 15.80
CA LEU A 132 20.62 -9.87 14.58
C LEU A 132 19.49 -10.46 13.71
N GLY A 133 18.36 -9.72 13.57
CA GLY A 133 17.22 -10.14 12.77
C GLY A 133 16.24 -11.08 13.47
N VAL A 134 16.49 -11.49 14.71
CA VAL A 134 15.59 -12.36 15.47
C VAL A 134 14.83 -11.55 16.52
N LEU A 135 13.49 -11.70 16.54
CA LEU A 135 12.63 -11.12 17.57
C LEU A 135 12.71 -11.93 18.85
N VAL A 136 12.83 -11.23 20.00
CA VAL A 136 12.94 -11.82 21.33
C VAL A 136 11.94 -11.15 22.25
N ASP A 137 11.03 -11.94 22.82
CA ASP A 137 9.93 -11.42 23.64
C ASP A 137 10.37 -10.83 24.97
N ASP A 138 11.44 -11.37 25.57
CA ASP A 138 12.01 -10.93 26.84
C ASP A 138 13.38 -10.25 26.68
N PHE A 139 13.60 -9.61 25.54
CA PHE A 139 14.88 -9.02 25.18
C PHE A 139 15.41 -8.02 26.21
N ALA A 140 14.58 -7.12 26.70
CA ALA A 140 14.97 -6.14 27.70
C ALA A 140 15.50 -6.79 29.01
N LYS A 141 14.92 -7.92 29.40
CA LYS A 141 15.35 -8.66 30.59
C LYS A 141 16.71 -9.31 30.38
N GLN A 142 16.94 -9.88 29.20
CA GLN A 142 18.21 -10.55 28.88
C GLN A 142 19.32 -9.56 28.57
N ALA A 143 19.01 -8.48 27.84
CA ALA A 143 20.00 -7.46 27.48
C ALA A 143 20.40 -6.55 28.65
N GLY A 144 19.46 -6.28 29.56
CA GLY A 144 19.67 -5.32 30.63
C GLY A 144 19.91 -3.90 30.10
N LEU A 145 20.75 -3.17 30.82
CA LEU A 145 21.20 -1.82 30.47
C LEU A 145 22.74 -1.82 30.36
N PRO A 146 23.27 -2.27 29.22
CA PRO A 146 24.72 -2.47 29.08
C PRO A 146 25.49 -1.14 28.98
N VAL A 147 26.79 -1.22 29.28
CA VAL A 147 27.78 -0.16 29.03
C VAL A 147 28.71 -0.58 27.88
N ALA A 148 29.48 0.37 27.35
CA ALA A 148 30.53 0.06 26.39
C ALA A 148 31.55 -0.96 26.98
N GLY A 149 31.86 -2.01 26.23
CA GLY A 149 32.70 -3.11 26.65
C GLY A 149 31.94 -4.35 27.16
N ASP A 150 30.70 -4.22 27.55
CA ASP A 150 29.86 -5.35 28.00
C ASP A 150 29.58 -6.34 26.87
N THR A 151 29.33 -7.59 27.25
CA THR A 151 28.82 -8.61 26.34
C THR A 151 27.42 -9.00 26.79
N VAL A 152 26.45 -8.70 25.96
CA VAL A 152 25.05 -9.12 26.13
C VAL A 152 24.91 -10.51 25.54
N THR A 153 24.38 -11.45 26.32
CA THR A 153 24.06 -12.80 25.82
C THR A 153 22.57 -13.02 25.85
N VAL A 154 22.00 -13.33 24.67
CA VAL A 154 20.60 -13.57 24.49
C VAL A 154 20.36 -15.00 24.01
N LYS A 155 19.50 -15.72 24.71
CA LYS A 155 19.06 -17.06 24.32
C LYS A 155 17.64 -16.96 23.78
N THR A 156 17.43 -17.47 22.60
CA THR A 156 16.14 -17.40 21.93
C THR A 156 15.94 -18.55 20.95
N LYS A 157 14.75 -18.70 20.42
CA LYS A 157 14.45 -19.66 19.35
C LYS A 157 14.32 -18.92 18.03
N GLY A 158 14.95 -19.41 16.98
CA GLY A 158 14.80 -18.88 15.64
C GLY A 158 13.35 -18.97 15.15
N PRO A 159 12.88 -18.01 14.36
CA PRO A 159 11.53 -18.05 13.77
C PRO A 159 11.33 -19.34 12.96
N GLU A 160 10.11 -19.91 13.01
CA GLU A 160 9.75 -21.13 12.28
C GLU A 160 9.79 -20.97 10.75
N ASN A 161 9.76 -19.74 10.26
CA ASN A 161 9.79 -19.37 8.85
C ASN A 161 11.02 -18.55 8.45
N HIS A 162 12.15 -18.73 9.17
CA HIS A 162 13.40 -18.06 8.82
C HIS A 162 14.00 -18.63 7.53
N GLU A 163 14.57 -17.77 6.65
CA GLU A 163 15.20 -18.15 5.38
C GLU A 163 16.32 -19.18 5.56
N ASN A 164 17.17 -18.94 6.56
CA ASN A 164 18.27 -19.82 6.87
C ASN A 164 17.78 -21.02 7.68
N GLU A 165 17.92 -22.22 7.12
CA GLU A 165 17.53 -23.48 7.75
C GLU A 165 18.32 -23.78 9.02
N ASP A 166 19.53 -23.25 9.13
CA ASP A 166 20.37 -23.38 10.34
C ASP A 166 19.85 -22.51 11.51
N ILE A 167 19.00 -21.54 11.24
CA ILE A 167 18.35 -20.67 12.25
C ILE A 167 16.90 -21.08 12.49
N ARG A 168 16.21 -21.59 11.44
CA ARG A 168 14.80 -21.91 11.47
C ARG A 168 14.42 -22.84 12.60
N GLY A 169 13.58 -22.39 13.54
CA GLY A 169 13.04 -23.19 14.63
C GLY A 169 14.08 -23.74 15.63
N LYS A 170 15.36 -23.37 15.52
CA LYS A 170 16.43 -23.86 16.38
C LYS A 170 16.68 -22.95 17.57
N ASP A 171 17.18 -23.54 18.65
CA ASP A 171 17.66 -22.78 19.81
C ASP A 171 18.97 -22.07 19.47
N LEU A 172 19.01 -20.78 19.74
CA LEU A 172 20.10 -19.88 19.38
C LEU A 172 20.71 -19.23 20.62
N VAL A 173 22.01 -19.03 20.58
CA VAL A 173 22.72 -18.19 21.53
C VAL A 173 23.37 -17.04 20.78
N ILE A 174 23.02 -15.82 21.15
CA ILE A 174 23.50 -14.61 20.50
C ILE A 174 24.34 -13.84 21.50
N GLU A 175 25.62 -13.65 21.18
CA GLU A 175 26.57 -12.84 21.95
C GLU A 175 26.74 -11.50 21.22
N PHE A 176 26.52 -10.40 21.94
CA PHE A 176 26.67 -9.06 21.40
C PHE A 176 27.62 -8.26 22.26
N LYS A 177 28.82 -8.01 21.74
CA LYS A 177 29.82 -7.19 22.41
C LYS A 177 29.60 -5.73 22.09
N VAL A 178 29.20 -4.95 23.08
CA VAL A 178 28.88 -3.52 22.93
C VAL A 178 30.18 -2.73 22.77
N ALA A 179 30.35 -2.05 21.64
CA ALA A 179 31.46 -1.13 21.41
C ALA A 179 31.13 0.29 21.90
N ARG A 180 29.90 0.73 21.68
CA ARG A 180 29.41 2.04 22.15
C ARG A 180 27.91 2.02 22.30
N VAL A 181 27.40 2.93 23.10
CA VAL A 181 25.98 3.20 23.29
C VAL A 181 25.66 4.58 22.73
N GLU A 182 24.63 4.69 21.94
CA GLU A 182 24.18 5.96 21.34
C GLU A 182 22.70 6.21 21.65
N ARG A 183 22.39 7.46 21.94
CA ARG A 183 21.01 7.94 22.15
C ARG A 183 20.67 8.96 21.10
N ILE A 184 19.45 8.88 20.55
CA ILE A 184 18.91 9.96 19.73
C ILE A 184 18.48 11.07 20.67
N ILE A 185 19.19 12.19 20.62
CA ILE A 185 18.79 13.42 21.30
C ILE A 185 17.88 14.19 20.35
N ALA A 186 16.62 14.27 20.73
CA ALA A 186 15.63 15.01 19.94
C ALA A 186 16.07 16.46 19.75
N MET A 187 15.89 16.98 18.54
CA MET A 187 16.18 18.39 18.26
C MET A 187 15.30 19.30 19.12
N PRO A 188 15.86 20.30 19.82
CA PRO A 188 15.07 21.25 20.59
C PRO A 188 14.04 21.99 19.72
N ALA A 189 12.87 22.31 20.28
CA ALA A 189 11.78 22.94 19.55
C ALA A 189 12.20 24.23 18.84
N GLN A 190 13.04 25.06 19.47
CA GLN A 190 13.56 26.29 18.86
C GLN A 190 14.46 26.01 17.64
N ALA A 191 15.23 24.93 17.67
CA ALA A 191 16.05 24.51 16.54
C ALA A 191 15.21 23.99 15.37
N LEU A 192 14.14 23.22 15.67
CA LEU A 192 13.15 22.80 14.66
C LEU A 192 12.46 24.00 13.99
N VAL A 193 12.00 24.94 14.79
CA VAL A 193 11.38 26.20 14.31
C VAL A 193 12.31 26.91 13.32
N LYS A 194 13.57 27.09 13.70
CA LYS A 194 14.57 27.72 12.84
C LYS A 194 14.88 26.90 11.58
N LYS A 195 15.02 25.58 11.72
CA LYS A 195 15.33 24.67 10.60
C LYS A 195 14.25 24.67 9.54
N TYR A 196 12.98 24.68 9.96
CA TYR A 196 11.83 24.66 9.05
C TYR A 196 11.34 26.07 8.66
N GLY A 197 11.98 27.14 9.17
CA GLY A 197 11.67 28.51 8.80
C GLY A 197 10.37 29.04 9.40
N PHE A 198 9.92 28.50 10.54
CA PHE A 198 8.75 29.02 11.25
C PHE A 198 9.14 30.19 12.16
N GLU A 199 8.18 31.04 12.45
CA GLU A 199 8.38 32.23 13.33
C GLU A 199 8.35 31.84 14.83
N SER A 200 7.64 30.76 15.18
CA SER A 200 7.47 30.29 16.56
C SER A 200 7.14 28.82 16.64
N GLU A 201 7.25 28.24 17.83
CA GLU A 201 6.82 26.87 18.11
C GLU A 201 5.31 26.72 17.86
N GLN A 202 4.52 27.75 18.18
CA GLN A 202 3.09 27.73 17.90
C GLN A 202 2.82 27.64 16.39
N ALA A 203 3.54 28.41 15.57
CA ALA A 203 3.42 28.34 14.11
C ALA A 203 3.78 26.95 13.54
N LEU A 204 4.79 26.27 14.12
CA LEU A 204 5.13 24.89 13.78
C LEU A 204 3.97 23.95 14.13
N ARG A 205 3.40 24.06 15.33
CA ARG A 205 2.26 23.27 15.81
C ARG A 205 1.03 23.49 14.94
N ASP A 206 0.73 24.73 14.61
CA ASP A 206 -0.41 25.08 13.74
C ASP A 206 -0.24 24.48 12.33
N ASN A 207 1.00 24.47 11.81
CA ASN A 207 1.29 23.81 10.53
C ASN A 207 1.09 22.28 10.61
N VAL A 208 1.55 21.63 11.69
CA VAL A 208 1.35 20.21 11.91
C VAL A 208 -0.15 19.90 12.03
N GLN A 209 -0.89 20.68 12.80
CA GLN A 209 -2.34 20.54 12.94
C GLN A 209 -3.05 20.70 11.60
N MET A 210 -2.66 21.69 10.80
CA MET A 210 -3.22 21.87 9.45
C MET A 210 -2.96 20.67 8.56
N ARG A 211 -1.76 20.10 8.57
CA ARG A 211 -1.43 18.88 7.80
C ARG A 211 -2.24 17.67 8.25
N LEU A 212 -2.40 17.48 9.56
CA LEU A 212 -3.23 16.42 10.11
C LEU A 212 -4.70 16.61 9.72
N SER A 213 -5.21 17.84 9.76
CA SER A 213 -6.56 18.18 9.32
C SER A 213 -6.78 17.90 7.83
N GLN A 214 -5.81 18.28 6.98
CA GLN A 214 -5.86 17.97 5.55
C GLN A 214 -5.88 16.45 5.30
N ARG A 215 -5.06 15.70 6.04
CA ARG A 215 -5.07 14.24 5.97
C ARG A 215 -6.40 13.66 6.42
N ALA A 216 -6.96 14.17 7.51
CA ALA A 216 -8.28 13.75 8.00
C ALA A 216 -9.39 13.98 6.96
N LEU A 217 -9.38 15.12 6.24
CA LEU A 217 -10.32 15.38 5.15
C LEU A 217 -10.20 14.36 4.01
N VAL A 218 -8.99 13.97 3.65
CA VAL A 218 -8.76 12.93 2.65
C VAL A 218 -9.30 11.58 3.15
N GLU A 219 -8.99 11.19 4.39
CA GLU A 219 -9.47 9.95 4.99
C GLU A 219 -11.00 9.91 5.08
N GLN A 220 -11.65 11.00 5.47
CA GLN A 220 -13.11 11.16 5.48
C GLN A 220 -13.70 10.97 4.06
N ARG A 221 -13.09 11.61 3.05
CA ARG A 221 -13.55 11.49 1.66
C ARG A 221 -13.43 10.06 1.15
N VAL A 222 -12.30 9.41 1.39
CA VAL A 222 -12.07 8.00 1.02
C VAL A 222 -13.09 7.09 1.70
N ALA A 223 -13.35 7.29 3.00
CA ALA A 223 -14.35 6.50 3.72
C ALA A 223 -15.77 6.67 3.15
N MET A 224 -16.13 7.87 2.74
CA MET A 224 -17.43 8.13 2.09
C MET A 224 -17.48 7.52 0.68
N GLN A 225 -16.40 7.64 -0.12
CA GLN A 225 -16.32 7.04 -1.45
C GLN A 225 -16.43 5.51 -1.40
N GLN A 226 -15.81 4.88 -0.40
CA GLN A 226 -15.91 3.42 -0.19
C GLN A 226 -17.35 2.98 0.12
N GLN A 227 -18.12 3.77 0.84
CA GLN A 227 -19.54 3.48 1.11
C GLN A 227 -20.38 3.58 -0.17
N VAL A 228 -20.14 4.61 -1.00
CA VAL A 228 -20.79 4.74 -2.31
C VAL A 228 -20.41 3.55 -3.20
N ALA A 229 -19.12 3.22 -3.29
CA ALA A 229 -18.64 2.09 -4.08
C ALA A 229 -19.29 0.77 -3.63
N LYS A 230 -19.36 0.54 -2.32
CA LYS A 230 -20.04 -0.63 -1.76
C LYS A 230 -21.53 -0.65 -2.10
N TYR A 231 -22.24 0.44 -1.94
CA TYR A 231 -23.65 0.55 -2.33
C TYR A 231 -23.86 0.18 -3.79
N LEU A 232 -23.04 0.74 -4.69
CA LEU A 232 -23.14 0.49 -6.13
C LEU A 232 -22.88 -0.98 -6.45
N THR A 233 -21.84 -1.56 -5.88
CA THR A 233 -21.48 -2.97 -6.12
C THR A 233 -22.51 -3.94 -5.53
N ASP A 234 -23.11 -3.62 -4.40
CA ASP A 234 -24.14 -4.46 -3.76
C ASP A 234 -25.49 -4.41 -4.51
N LYS A 235 -25.82 -3.26 -5.12
CA LYS A 235 -27.11 -3.05 -5.80
C LYS A 235 -27.15 -3.47 -7.27
N VAL A 236 -26.01 -3.55 -7.93
CA VAL A 236 -25.93 -3.94 -9.33
C VAL A 236 -25.67 -5.45 -9.41
N GLU A 237 -26.47 -6.15 -10.20
CA GLU A 237 -26.20 -7.54 -10.57
C GLU A 237 -25.65 -7.56 -11.99
N MET A 238 -24.55 -8.26 -12.21
CA MET A 238 -23.95 -8.48 -13.53
C MET A 238 -23.10 -9.74 -13.54
N THR A 239 -23.02 -10.37 -14.70
CA THR A 239 -22.08 -11.47 -14.95
C THR A 239 -20.76 -10.85 -15.43
N LEU A 240 -19.71 -11.05 -14.67
CA LEU A 240 -18.40 -10.50 -15.00
C LEU A 240 -17.70 -11.36 -16.06
N PRO A 241 -16.94 -10.73 -16.98
CA PRO A 241 -16.07 -11.46 -17.90
C PRO A 241 -15.00 -12.25 -17.15
N GLU A 242 -14.99 -13.58 -17.32
CA GLU A 242 -14.14 -14.47 -16.51
C GLU A 242 -12.64 -14.24 -16.76
N ARG A 243 -12.25 -14.09 -18.04
CA ARG A 243 -10.85 -13.87 -18.43
C ARG A 243 -10.32 -12.53 -17.92
N LEU A 244 -11.15 -11.48 -18.04
CA LEU A 244 -10.76 -10.16 -17.57
C LEU A 244 -10.63 -10.14 -16.03
N THR A 245 -11.52 -10.83 -15.33
CA THR A 245 -11.46 -11.00 -13.86
C THR A 245 -10.20 -11.76 -13.47
N ALA A 246 -9.86 -12.84 -14.16
CA ALA A 246 -8.63 -13.62 -13.91
C ALA A 246 -7.37 -12.77 -14.14
N ARG A 247 -7.31 -12.03 -15.26
CA ARG A 247 -6.19 -11.11 -15.55
C ARG A 247 -6.05 -9.99 -14.49
N GLN A 248 -7.17 -9.45 -14.01
CA GLN A 248 -7.15 -8.44 -12.96
C GLN A 248 -6.64 -9.02 -11.63
N SER A 249 -7.09 -10.22 -11.28
CA SER A 249 -6.60 -10.96 -10.11
C SER A 249 -5.08 -11.20 -10.19
N GLU A 250 -4.58 -11.64 -11.33
CA GLU A 250 -3.16 -11.88 -11.55
C GLU A 250 -2.33 -10.59 -11.44
N ARG A 251 -2.83 -9.49 -12.01
CA ARG A 251 -2.18 -8.16 -11.87
C ARG A 251 -2.12 -7.70 -10.41
N ASN A 252 -3.21 -7.89 -9.66
CA ASN A 252 -3.27 -7.53 -8.24
C ASN A 252 -2.28 -8.36 -7.43
N LEU A 253 -2.20 -9.68 -7.69
CA LEU A 253 -1.25 -10.58 -7.05
C LEU A 253 0.21 -10.24 -7.38
N SER A 254 0.51 -9.97 -8.65
CA SER A 254 1.86 -9.57 -9.08
C SER A 254 2.29 -8.27 -8.40
N ARG A 255 1.38 -7.29 -8.29
CA ARG A 255 1.66 -6.03 -7.59
C ARG A 255 1.90 -6.26 -6.11
N ALA A 256 1.06 -7.07 -5.45
CA ALA A 256 1.22 -7.41 -4.05
C ALA A 256 2.56 -8.11 -3.77
N ARG A 257 2.96 -9.06 -4.65
CA ARG A 257 4.26 -9.72 -4.55
C ARG A 257 5.42 -8.73 -4.64
N MET A 258 5.38 -7.83 -5.62
CA MET A 258 6.41 -6.79 -5.76
C MET A 258 6.48 -5.88 -4.53
N ASP A 259 5.33 -5.46 -3.97
CA ASP A 259 5.29 -4.65 -2.76
C ASP A 259 5.91 -5.37 -1.56
N LEU A 260 5.63 -6.67 -1.39
CA LEU A 260 6.25 -7.50 -0.35
C LEU A 260 7.77 -7.63 -0.55
N MET A 261 8.24 -7.81 -1.79
CA MET A 261 9.67 -7.81 -2.12
C MET A 261 10.34 -6.47 -1.79
N TYR A 262 9.72 -5.34 -2.14
CA TYR A 262 10.24 -4.01 -1.81
C TYR A 262 10.29 -3.74 -0.31
N ARG A 263 9.42 -4.38 0.47
CA ARG A 263 9.44 -4.32 1.95
C ARG A 263 10.50 -5.22 2.57
N GLY A 264 11.27 -5.95 1.75
CA GLY A 264 12.38 -6.78 2.19
C GLY A 264 11.98 -8.11 2.82
N LEU A 265 10.75 -8.61 2.53
CA LEU A 265 10.35 -9.94 2.95
C LEU A 265 11.09 -10.99 2.11
N ASP A 266 11.42 -12.11 2.75
CA ASP A 266 12.00 -13.27 2.07
C ASP A 266 10.97 -14.05 1.24
N GLU A 267 11.45 -14.92 0.35
CA GLU A 267 10.59 -15.68 -0.56
C GLU A 267 9.56 -16.55 0.18
N THR A 268 9.91 -17.13 1.32
CA THR A 268 9.00 -17.96 2.12
C THR A 268 7.87 -17.13 2.72
N GLN A 269 8.20 -15.99 3.31
CA GLN A 269 7.24 -15.04 3.86
C GLN A 269 6.33 -14.47 2.75
N ILE A 270 6.91 -14.22 1.57
CA ILE A 270 6.15 -13.77 0.40
C ILE A 270 5.15 -14.85 -0.01
N GLU A 271 5.57 -16.12 -0.17
CA GLU A 271 4.65 -17.19 -0.59
C GLU A 271 3.55 -17.48 0.43
N GLU A 272 3.82 -17.44 1.73
CA GLU A 272 2.79 -17.55 2.77
C GLU A 272 1.73 -16.43 2.65
N ARG A 273 2.20 -15.17 2.48
CA ARG A 273 1.30 -14.03 2.27
C ARG A 273 0.54 -14.13 0.96
N MET A 274 1.21 -14.56 -0.10
CA MET A 274 0.59 -14.78 -1.41
C MET A 274 -0.46 -15.89 -1.37
N ALA A 275 -0.27 -16.96 -0.59
CA ALA A 275 -1.28 -18.01 -0.42
C ALA A 275 -2.58 -17.46 0.20
N GLN A 276 -2.48 -16.56 1.16
CA GLN A 276 -3.64 -15.87 1.74
C GLN A 276 -4.31 -14.92 0.74
N LEU A 277 -3.49 -14.13 0.02
CA LEU A 277 -3.98 -13.18 -0.97
C LEU A 277 -4.67 -13.85 -2.17
N ARG A 278 -4.19 -15.02 -2.62
CA ARG A 278 -4.80 -15.78 -3.72
C ARG A 278 -6.25 -16.17 -3.44
N ARG A 279 -6.60 -16.48 -2.19
CA ARG A 279 -7.98 -16.81 -1.81
C ARG A 279 -8.94 -15.63 -1.95
N ALA A 280 -8.48 -14.43 -1.57
CA ALA A 280 -9.29 -13.22 -1.60
C ALA A 280 -9.20 -12.47 -2.94
N SER A 281 -8.15 -12.71 -3.75
CA SER A 281 -7.84 -11.89 -4.94
C SER A 281 -8.89 -12.01 -6.05
N GLY A 282 -9.49 -13.18 -6.22
CA GLY A 282 -10.54 -13.37 -7.24
C GLY A 282 -11.80 -12.56 -6.92
N GLU A 283 -12.25 -12.62 -5.68
CA GLU A 283 -13.41 -11.84 -5.23
C GLU A 283 -13.13 -10.33 -5.25
N GLN A 284 -11.94 -9.93 -4.84
CA GLN A 284 -11.55 -8.53 -4.85
C GLN A 284 -11.42 -8.01 -6.29
N ALA A 285 -10.77 -8.77 -7.18
CA ALA A 285 -10.67 -8.42 -8.60
C ALA A 285 -12.04 -8.33 -9.27
N GLY A 286 -12.96 -9.22 -8.91
CA GLY A 286 -14.34 -9.15 -9.37
C GLY A 286 -15.06 -7.89 -8.87
N ARG A 287 -14.91 -7.52 -7.60
CA ARG A 287 -15.48 -6.28 -7.05
C ARG A 287 -14.90 -5.04 -7.71
N ASP A 288 -13.58 -4.99 -7.89
CA ASP A 288 -12.89 -3.86 -8.53
C ASP A 288 -13.37 -3.69 -9.98
N LEU A 289 -13.43 -4.79 -10.74
CA LEU A 289 -13.87 -4.78 -12.12
C LEU A 289 -15.36 -4.38 -12.25
N LYS A 290 -16.20 -4.90 -11.36
CA LYS A 290 -17.61 -4.55 -11.27
C LYS A 290 -17.78 -3.05 -11.04
N LEU A 291 -17.05 -2.48 -10.09
CA LEU A 291 -17.07 -1.05 -9.81
C LEU A 291 -16.61 -0.22 -11.03
N THR A 292 -15.54 -0.65 -11.70
CA THR A 292 -15.04 0.00 -12.94
C THR A 292 -16.13 0.07 -14.00
N PHE A 293 -16.85 -1.02 -14.26
CA PHE A 293 -17.95 -1.01 -15.23
C PHE A 293 -19.10 -0.08 -14.82
N ILE A 294 -19.48 -0.13 -13.53
CA ILE A 294 -20.54 0.74 -13.00
C ILE A 294 -20.17 2.21 -13.15
N LEU A 295 -18.95 2.59 -12.73
CA LEU A 295 -18.49 3.98 -12.79
C LEU A 295 -18.28 4.46 -14.23
N SER A 296 -17.83 3.58 -15.13
CA SER A 296 -17.72 3.90 -16.56
C SER A 296 -19.08 4.24 -17.14
N LYS A 297 -20.09 3.40 -16.91
CA LYS A 297 -21.46 3.65 -17.35
C LYS A 297 -22.07 4.90 -16.71
N ALA A 298 -21.86 5.10 -15.42
CA ALA A 298 -22.30 6.31 -14.73
C ALA A 298 -21.65 7.57 -15.31
N ALA A 299 -20.36 7.52 -15.65
CA ALA A 299 -19.66 8.62 -16.30
C ALA A 299 -20.19 8.91 -17.71
N ASP A 300 -20.58 7.87 -18.47
CA ASP A 300 -21.24 8.03 -19.77
C ASP A 300 -22.60 8.71 -19.64
N ASP A 301 -23.46 8.24 -18.73
CA ASP A 301 -24.77 8.81 -18.47
C ASP A 301 -24.71 10.27 -18.00
N MET A 302 -23.69 10.59 -17.19
CA MET A 302 -23.40 11.96 -16.72
C MET A 302 -22.65 12.80 -17.75
N LYS A 303 -22.26 12.25 -18.90
CA LYS A 303 -21.47 12.91 -19.96
C LYS A 303 -20.16 13.51 -19.44
N LEU A 304 -19.49 12.83 -18.53
CA LEU A 304 -18.21 13.29 -17.96
C LEU A 304 -17.07 13.09 -18.95
N GLY A 305 -16.37 14.17 -19.26
CA GLY A 305 -15.14 14.15 -20.04
C GLY A 305 -13.91 14.31 -19.14
N VAL A 306 -12.74 14.05 -19.72
CA VAL A 306 -11.44 14.28 -19.09
C VAL A 306 -10.63 15.21 -20.00
N THR A 307 -10.13 16.30 -19.43
CA THR A 307 -9.29 17.26 -20.16
C THR A 307 -7.82 16.84 -20.13
N GLN A 308 -7.04 17.37 -21.07
CA GLN A 308 -5.61 17.14 -21.08
C GLN A 308 -4.93 17.70 -19.81
N GLU A 309 -5.45 18.81 -19.27
CA GLU A 309 -4.95 19.40 -18.03
C GLU A 309 -5.14 18.51 -16.82
N GLU A 310 -6.29 17.82 -16.72
CA GLU A 310 -6.57 16.83 -15.67
C GLU A 310 -5.61 15.64 -15.76
N VAL A 311 -5.34 15.17 -16.98
CA VAL A 311 -4.34 14.09 -17.19
C VAL A 311 -2.95 14.55 -16.77
N MET A 312 -2.52 15.74 -17.20
CA MET A 312 -1.22 16.29 -16.82
C MET A 312 -1.12 16.55 -15.32
N GLY A 313 -2.17 17.06 -14.69
CA GLY A 313 -2.23 17.24 -13.23
C GLY A 313 -2.03 15.93 -12.48
N ARG A 314 -2.66 14.85 -12.93
CA ARG A 314 -2.48 13.51 -12.35
C ARG A 314 -1.08 12.97 -12.57
N VAL A 315 -0.49 13.17 -13.75
CA VAL A 315 0.90 12.80 -14.06
C VAL A 315 1.86 13.55 -13.12
N HIS A 316 1.68 14.86 -12.93
CA HIS A 316 2.50 15.63 -11.98
C HIS A 316 2.40 15.10 -10.56
N GLN A 317 1.20 14.79 -10.08
CA GLN A 317 1.01 14.21 -8.76
C GLN A 317 1.79 12.89 -8.58
N ILE A 318 1.63 11.95 -9.52
CA ILE A 318 2.35 10.67 -9.49
C ILE A 318 3.87 10.87 -9.57
N ALA A 319 4.32 11.81 -10.40
CA ALA A 319 5.74 12.12 -10.57
C ALA A 319 6.35 12.67 -9.26
N MET A 320 5.62 13.55 -8.55
CA MET A 320 6.03 14.05 -7.24
C MET A 320 6.10 12.92 -6.19
N GLU A 321 5.12 12.04 -6.14
CA GLU A 321 5.09 10.89 -5.22
C GLU A 321 6.29 9.94 -5.46
N ARG A 322 6.74 9.82 -6.72
CA ARG A 322 7.86 8.95 -7.13
C ARG A 322 9.20 9.67 -7.20
N ASN A 323 9.24 10.96 -6.92
CA ASN A 323 10.43 11.81 -7.05
C ASN A 323 11.10 11.72 -8.44
N ILE A 324 10.28 11.76 -9.50
CA ILE A 324 10.72 11.76 -10.92
C ILE A 324 10.15 12.97 -11.65
N ARG A 325 10.68 13.28 -12.83
CA ARG A 325 10.18 14.39 -13.63
C ARG A 325 8.85 14.02 -14.31
N ALA A 326 7.89 14.92 -14.27
CA ALA A 326 6.56 14.71 -14.86
C ALA A 326 6.61 14.45 -16.38
N ASP A 327 7.49 15.17 -17.10
CA ASP A 327 7.67 14.99 -18.54
C ASP A 327 8.18 13.58 -18.91
N ASP A 328 9.09 13.05 -18.09
CA ASP A 328 9.64 11.71 -18.31
C ASP A 328 8.58 10.63 -18.02
N LEU A 329 7.82 10.82 -16.97
CA LEU A 329 6.69 9.93 -16.64
C LEU A 329 5.64 9.96 -17.76
N PHE A 330 5.27 11.15 -18.26
CA PHE A 330 4.30 11.29 -19.35
C PHE A 330 4.76 10.55 -20.61
N LYS A 331 6.03 10.72 -21.00
CA LYS A 331 6.61 10.00 -22.14
C LYS A 331 6.55 8.49 -21.97
N GLN A 332 6.90 7.98 -20.78
CA GLN A 332 6.83 6.55 -20.47
C GLN A 332 5.39 6.02 -20.58
N LEU A 333 4.42 6.74 -20.00
CA LEU A 333 3.02 6.36 -20.07
C LEU A 333 2.48 6.40 -21.51
N ALA A 334 2.88 7.40 -22.30
CA ALA A 334 2.49 7.52 -23.71
C ALA A 334 3.08 6.37 -24.57
N GLN A 335 4.37 6.05 -24.40
CA GLN A 335 5.03 4.94 -25.10
C GLN A 335 4.39 3.58 -24.79
N ARG A 336 3.86 3.41 -23.58
CA ARG A 336 3.18 2.19 -23.14
C ARG A 336 1.68 2.18 -23.42
N GLY A 337 1.14 3.21 -24.07
CA GLY A 337 -0.31 3.35 -24.32
C GLY A 337 -1.16 3.49 -23.05
N GLN A 338 -0.56 3.90 -21.93
CA GLN A 338 -1.23 3.96 -20.62
C GLN A 338 -1.95 5.28 -20.35
N ILE A 339 -1.84 6.27 -21.23
CA ILE A 339 -2.54 7.58 -21.07
C ILE A 339 -4.05 7.40 -21.11
N ALA A 340 -4.58 6.57 -22.02
CA ALA A 340 -6.02 6.29 -22.10
C ALA A 340 -6.53 5.64 -20.81
N TYR A 341 -5.77 4.71 -20.23
CA TYR A 341 -6.10 4.08 -18.96
C TYR A 341 -6.12 5.09 -17.80
N LEU A 342 -5.14 5.99 -17.76
CA LEU A 342 -5.09 7.06 -16.77
C LEU A 342 -6.29 8.01 -16.89
N ALA A 343 -6.66 8.40 -18.12
CA ALA A 343 -7.83 9.21 -18.40
C ALA A 343 -9.11 8.51 -17.94
N GLN A 344 -9.23 7.20 -18.19
CA GLN A 344 -10.36 6.39 -17.71
C GLN A 344 -10.45 6.40 -16.18
N GLN A 345 -9.35 6.21 -15.47
CA GLN A 345 -9.32 6.28 -14.01
C GLN A 345 -9.74 7.66 -13.47
N ILE A 346 -9.31 8.75 -14.12
CA ILE A 346 -9.74 10.11 -13.77
C ILE A 346 -11.25 10.25 -13.95
N ARG A 347 -11.77 9.72 -15.05
CA ARG A 347 -13.20 9.77 -15.37
C ARG A 347 -14.06 9.02 -14.36
N GLU A 348 -13.63 7.81 -13.97
CA GLU A 348 -14.29 7.00 -12.95
C GLU A 348 -14.26 7.69 -11.57
N HIS A 349 -13.14 8.31 -11.23
CA HIS A 349 -13.03 9.08 -9.98
C HIS A 349 -13.95 10.31 -9.98
N LYS A 350 -14.04 11.02 -11.11
CA LYS A 350 -15.01 12.13 -11.28
C LYS A 350 -16.46 11.67 -11.14
N ALA A 351 -16.80 10.49 -11.68
CA ALA A 351 -18.14 9.93 -11.53
C ALA A 351 -18.45 9.62 -10.06
N LEU A 352 -17.51 8.99 -9.35
CA LEU A 352 -17.67 8.70 -7.93
C LEU A 352 -17.82 9.97 -7.08
N ASP A 353 -17.04 11.01 -7.37
CA ASP A 353 -17.15 12.30 -6.72
C ASP A 353 -18.48 13.01 -7.00
N GLN A 354 -18.94 12.94 -8.24
CA GLN A 354 -20.24 13.49 -8.63
C GLN A 354 -21.40 12.78 -7.90
N ILE A 355 -21.33 11.45 -7.79
CA ILE A 355 -22.32 10.66 -7.04
C ILE A 355 -22.26 11.04 -5.56
N LEU A 356 -21.06 11.13 -4.98
CA LEU A 356 -20.89 11.52 -3.59
C LEU A 356 -21.41 12.93 -3.31
N SER A 357 -21.26 13.87 -4.25
CA SER A 357 -21.76 15.24 -4.10
C SER A 357 -23.29 15.32 -4.01
N LYS A 358 -24.01 14.31 -4.52
CA LYS A 358 -25.47 14.18 -4.49
C LYS A 358 -25.95 13.22 -3.39
N ALA A 359 -25.03 12.67 -2.59
CA ALA A 359 -25.35 11.77 -1.52
C ALA A 359 -25.93 12.50 -0.31
N LYS A 360 -26.72 11.79 0.49
CA LYS A 360 -27.21 12.28 1.78
C LYS A 360 -26.17 11.95 2.85
N VAL A 361 -25.34 12.94 3.16
CA VAL A 361 -24.23 12.78 4.11
C VAL A 361 -24.72 13.05 5.54
N THR A 362 -24.44 12.11 6.45
CA THR A 362 -24.68 12.24 7.89
C THR A 362 -23.34 12.13 8.61
N GLU A 363 -23.04 13.08 9.46
CA GLU A 363 -21.82 13.06 10.30
C GLU A 363 -21.98 12.04 11.43
N MET A 364 -20.91 11.30 11.72
CA MET A 364 -20.89 10.25 12.75
C MET A 364 -19.56 10.27 13.49
N GLY A 365 -19.59 10.08 14.81
CA GLY A 365 -18.37 9.96 15.62
C GLY A 365 -17.47 8.81 15.12
N LEU A 366 -16.15 8.99 15.21
CA LEU A 366 -15.19 8.02 14.66
C LEU A 366 -15.33 6.64 15.31
N GLU A 367 -15.54 6.56 16.61
CA GLU A 367 -15.71 5.28 17.31
C GLU A 367 -16.97 4.53 16.84
N GLU A 368 -18.11 5.25 16.73
CA GLU A 368 -19.35 4.70 16.23
C GLU A 368 -19.23 4.26 14.77
N PHE A 369 -18.53 5.06 13.95
CA PHE A 369 -18.24 4.74 12.57
C PHE A 369 -17.42 3.45 12.47
N ASN A 370 -16.33 3.34 13.21
CA ASN A 370 -15.49 2.15 13.23
C ASN A 370 -16.28 0.91 13.66
N LYS A 371 -17.07 1.00 14.71
CA LYS A 371 -17.93 -0.10 15.18
C LYS A 371 -18.91 -0.55 14.09
N LYS A 372 -19.56 0.40 13.41
CA LYS A 372 -20.57 0.10 12.38
C LYS A 372 -19.97 -0.53 11.12
N PHE A 373 -18.73 -0.16 10.74
CA PHE A 373 -18.10 -0.58 9.48
C PHE A 373 -16.99 -1.63 9.66
N SER A 374 -16.42 -1.81 10.89
CA SER A 374 -15.45 -2.89 11.17
C SER A 374 -16.11 -4.27 11.36
N GLU A 375 -17.37 -4.32 11.80
CA GLU A 375 -18.11 -5.60 11.97
C GLU A 375 -18.60 -6.21 10.64
N LYS A 376 -18.34 -5.53 9.49
CA LYS A 376 -18.80 -5.94 8.15
C LYS A 376 -17.65 -6.10 7.14
N ALA A 377 -16.40 -6.14 7.59
CA ALA A 377 -15.22 -6.35 6.75
C ALA A 377 -14.75 -7.80 6.77
#